data_41f42ee97e02f6580680137ffe1bc7b9
#
_entry.id   41f42ee97e02f6580680137ffe1bc7b9
#
_cell.length_a   1.000
_cell.length_b   1.000
_cell.length_c   1.000
_cell.angle_alpha   90.00
_cell.angle_beta   90.00
_cell.angle_gamma   90.00
#
_symmetry.space_group_name_H-M   'P 1'
#
loop_
_entity.id
_entity.type
_entity.pdbx_description
1 polymer ?
#
loop_
_entity_poly.entity_id
_entity_poly.type
_entity_poly.pdbx_seq_one_letter_code
_entity_poly.pdbx_strand_id
1 'polypeptide(L)'
;MPNITDTVTTPDGSCPVSLFTPDGEGPWPGVVMYPDAGGTRQTLADMAAELAGFGYAVLLPDVYYRHPGWAPFDLATAFNDDNERKRLMSMI
;
A
#
# COMPACT_ATOMS: atom_id res chain seq x y z
N MET A 1 10.85 -4.54 12.60
CA MET A 1 11.50 -4.36 11.30
C MET A 1 11.47 -2.92 10.90
N PRO A 2 12.53 -2.39 10.26
CA PRO A 2 12.53 -1.03 9.79
C PRO A 2 11.39 -0.77 8.81
N ASN A 3 10.73 0.34 9.01
CA ASN A 3 9.64 0.80 8.17
C ASN A 3 9.84 2.30 7.95
N ILE A 4 10.02 2.69 6.71
CA ILE A 4 10.24 4.09 6.33
C ILE A 4 9.08 4.52 5.45
N THR A 5 8.51 5.68 5.74
CA THR A 5 7.52 6.31 4.86
C THR A 5 8.20 7.40 4.04
N ASP A 6 7.86 7.48 2.77
CA ASP A 6 8.42 8.45 1.85
C ASP A 6 7.38 8.79 0.78
N THR A 7 7.77 9.64 -0.15
CA THR A 7 6.88 10.09 -1.21
C THR A 7 7.61 10.03 -2.54
N VAL A 8 6.96 9.44 -3.54
CA VAL A 8 7.47 9.40 -4.92
C VAL A 8 6.72 10.45 -5.74
N THR A 9 7.47 11.35 -6.37
CA THR A 9 6.88 12.36 -7.25
C THR A 9 6.56 11.73 -8.60
N THR A 10 5.32 11.89 -9.04
CA THR A 10 4.84 11.40 -10.34
C THR A 10 4.25 12.55 -11.14
N PRO A 11 3.99 12.37 -12.46
CA PRO A 11 3.27 13.37 -13.24
C PRO A 11 1.87 13.71 -12.69
N ASP A 12 1.25 12.80 -11.94
CA ASP A 12 -0.09 12.97 -11.38
C ASP A 12 -0.09 13.50 -9.95
N GLY A 13 1.08 13.68 -9.33
CA GLY A 13 1.19 14.18 -7.97
C GLY A 13 2.21 13.40 -7.13
N SER A 14 2.05 13.49 -5.81
CA SER A 14 2.93 12.82 -4.86
C SER A 14 2.29 11.53 -4.38
N CYS A 15 2.98 10.41 -4.57
CA CYS A 15 2.51 9.08 -4.18
C CYS A 15 3.17 8.68 -2.86
N PRO A 16 2.44 8.57 -1.76
CA PRO A 16 2.99 8.05 -0.52
C PRO A 16 3.38 6.58 -0.69
N VAL A 17 4.53 6.22 -0.15
CA VAL A 17 5.03 4.85 -0.16
C VAL A 17 5.54 4.46 1.21
N SER A 18 5.48 3.19 1.53
CA SER A 18 6.11 2.62 2.71
C SER A 18 7.16 1.61 2.27
N LEU A 19 8.33 1.68 2.87
CA LEU A 19 9.43 0.75 2.59
C LEU A 19 9.70 -0.09 3.82
N PHE A 20 9.62 -1.40 3.66
CA PHE A 20 9.91 -2.38 4.71
C PHE A 20 11.18 -3.11 4.34
N THR A 21 12.17 -3.13 5.24
CA THR A 21 13.45 -3.77 5.00
C THR A 21 13.77 -4.76 6.11
N PRO A 22 14.60 -5.79 5.81
CA PRO A 22 15.15 -6.66 6.86
C PRO A 22 16.04 -5.86 7.84
N ASP A 23 16.28 -6.45 9.00
CA ASP A 23 17.28 -5.89 9.92
C ASP A 23 18.68 -6.04 9.33
N GLY A 24 19.56 -5.10 9.68
CA GLY A 24 20.93 -5.11 9.21
C GLY A 24 21.13 -4.31 7.94
N GLU A 25 22.24 -4.57 7.25
CA GLU A 25 22.61 -3.83 6.05
C GLU A 25 22.33 -4.65 4.79
N GLY A 26 21.81 -3.94 3.78
CA GLY A 26 21.61 -4.53 2.45
C GLY A 26 22.93 -4.72 1.70
N PRO A 27 22.83 -4.91 0.39
CA PRO A 27 21.59 -4.83 -0.39
C PRO A 27 20.69 -6.06 -0.23
N TRP A 28 19.39 -5.85 -0.49
CA TRP A 28 18.38 -6.92 -0.49
C TRP A 28 17.64 -6.94 -1.84
N PRO A 29 17.13 -8.11 -2.27
CA PRO A 29 16.24 -8.14 -3.42
C PRO A 29 15.02 -7.24 -3.19
N GLY A 30 14.63 -6.48 -4.21
CA GLY A 30 13.51 -5.57 -4.14
C GLY A 30 12.20 -6.23 -4.59
N VAL A 31 11.12 -5.88 -3.88
CA VAL A 31 9.76 -6.30 -4.23
C VAL A 31 8.85 -5.08 -4.17
N VAL A 32 8.04 -4.88 -5.19
CA VAL A 32 6.95 -3.92 -5.14
C VAL A 32 5.67 -4.70 -4.86
N MET A 33 5.03 -4.41 -3.73
CA MET A 33 3.79 -5.09 -3.33
C MET A 33 2.62 -4.14 -3.54
N TYR A 34 1.78 -4.45 -4.52
CA TYR A 34 0.58 -3.65 -4.78
C TYR A 34 -0.53 -4.08 -3.84
N PRO A 35 -1.28 -3.12 -3.25
CA PRO A 35 -2.43 -3.47 -2.45
C PRO A 35 -3.56 -4.00 -3.32
N ASP A 36 -4.51 -4.67 -2.69
CA ASP A 36 -5.75 -5.06 -3.35
C ASP A 36 -6.70 -3.85 -3.51
N ALA A 37 -7.92 -4.09 -3.99
CA ALA A 37 -8.90 -3.04 -4.21
C ALA A 37 -9.29 -2.28 -2.93
N GLY A 38 -9.04 -2.86 -1.75
CA GLY A 38 -9.28 -2.18 -0.47
C GLY A 38 -8.30 -1.05 -0.17
N GLY A 39 -7.20 -0.97 -0.93
CA GLY A 39 -6.18 0.05 -0.75
C GLY A 39 -5.15 -0.30 0.32
N THR A 40 -4.16 0.57 0.48
CA THR A 40 -3.11 0.40 1.48
C THR A 40 -3.68 0.54 2.88
N ARG A 41 -3.48 -0.45 3.73
CA ARG A 41 -4.01 -0.51 5.09
C ARG A 41 -3.15 -1.42 5.96
N GLN A 42 -3.48 -1.51 7.24
CA GLN A 42 -2.64 -2.25 8.21
C GLN A 42 -2.41 -3.71 7.81
N THR A 43 -3.42 -4.40 7.26
CA THR A 43 -3.26 -5.78 6.79
C THR A 43 -2.15 -5.88 5.75
N LEU A 44 -2.11 -4.94 4.80
CA LEU A 44 -1.09 -4.92 3.76
C LEU A 44 0.29 -4.59 4.34
N ALA A 45 0.35 -3.68 5.31
CA ALA A 45 1.60 -3.36 6.01
C ALA A 45 2.14 -4.58 6.77
N ASP A 46 1.25 -5.34 7.42
CA ASP A 46 1.65 -6.56 8.12
C ASP A 46 2.20 -7.61 7.15
N MET A 47 1.58 -7.77 5.99
CA MET A 47 2.06 -8.68 4.95
C MET A 47 3.43 -8.24 4.41
N ALA A 48 3.62 -6.93 4.19
CA ALA A 48 4.90 -6.40 3.72
C ALA A 48 6.00 -6.61 4.75
N ALA A 49 5.71 -6.39 6.02
CA ALA A 49 6.66 -6.63 7.11
C ALA A 49 7.05 -8.09 7.22
N GLU A 50 6.09 -9.01 7.05
CA GLU A 50 6.37 -10.44 7.05
C GLU A 50 7.29 -10.82 5.89
N LEU A 51 7.02 -10.30 4.69
CA LEU A 51 7.85 -10.56 3.52
C LEU A 51 9.27 -10.01 3.71
N ALA A 52 9.39 -8.82 4.32
CA ALA A 52 10.71 -8.27 4.64
C ALA A 52 11.47 -9.17 5.62
N GLY A 53 10.77 -9.87 6.51
CA GLY A 53 11.36 -10.86 7.40
C GLY A 53 12.00 -12.04 6.69
N PHE A 54 11.65 -12.29 5.44
CA PHE A 54 12.28 -13.31 4.60
C PHE A 54 13.47 -12.80 3.78
N GLY A 55 13.87 -11.54 3.97
CA GLY A 55 15.07 -10.99 3.35
C GLY A 55 14.84 -10.08 2.16
N TYR A 56 13.64 -9.53 1.99
CA TYR A 56 13.30 -8.64 0.88
C TYR A 56 13.14 -7.20 1.34
N ALA A 57 13.55 -6.26 0.46
CA ALA A 57 13.15 -4.86 0.61
C ALA A 57 11.81 -4.68 -0.11
N VAL A 58 10.74 -4.38 0.64
CA VAL A 58 9.37 -4.35 0.12
C VAL A 58 8.87 -2.91 0.06
N LEU A 59 8.50 -2.46 -1.13
CA LEU A 59 7.87 -1.16 -1.36
C LEU A 59 6.36 -1.35 -1.48
N LEU A 60 5.62 -0.67 -0.62
CA LEU A 60 4.15 -0.68 -0.62
C LEU A 60 3.64 0.72 -0.98
N PRO A 61 3.24 0.96 -2.24
CA PRO A 61 2.75 2.27 -2.66
C PRO A 61 1.26 2.47 -2.35
N ASP A 62 0.86 3.72 -2.18
CA ASP A 62 -0.55 4.10 -2.14
C ASP A 62 -1.06 4.24 -3.58
N VAL A 63 -1.78 3.25 -4.07
CA VAL A 63 -2.28 3.24 -5.44
C VAL A 63 -3.47 4.19 -5.66
N TYR A 64 -4.07 4.70 -4.59
CA TYR A 64 -5.17 5.66 -4.66
C TYR A 64 -4.72 7.10 -4.38
N TYR A 65 -3.45 7.40 -4.52
CA TYR A 65 -2.91 8.72 -4.22
C TYR A 65 -3.51 9.85 -5.08
N ARG A 66 -4.12 9.52 -6.21
CA ARG A 66 -4.83 10.49 -7.07
C ARG A 66 -6.19 10.91 -6.51
N HIS A 67 -6.62 10.27 -5.43
CA HIS A 67 -7.92 10.53 -4.79
C HIS A 67 -7.68 11.02 -3.36
N PRO A 68 -7.33 12.32 -3.18
CA PRO A 68 -7.04 12.86 -1.85
C PRO A 68 -8.20 12.62 -0.88
N GLY A 69 -7.86 12.23 0.34
CA GLY A 69 -8.87 11.98 1.37
C GLY A 69 -9.54 10.62 1.31
N TRP A 70 -9.07 9.73 0.42
CA TRP A 70 -9.59 8.37 0.43
C TRP A 70 -9.27 7.67 1.76
N ALA A 71 -10.12 6.73 2.14
CA ALA A 71 -9.91 5.90 3.32
C ALA A 71 -9.95 4.43 2.90
N PRO A 72 -9.27 3.53 3.64
CA PRO A 72 -9.32 2.11 3.34
C PRO A 72 -10.74 1.56 3.31
N PHE A 73 -10.99 0.65 2.37
CA PHE A 73 -12.29 0.00 2.23
C PHE A 73 -12.34 -1.26 3.08
N ASP A 74 -13.47 -1.49 3.74
CA ASP A 74 -13.82 -2.81 4.22
C ASP A 74 -14.41 -3.58 3.03
N LEU A 75 -13.67 -4.56 2.52
CA LEU A 75 -14.08 -5.27 1.31
C LEU A 75 -15.40 -6.02 1.50
N ALA A 76 -15.69 -6.51 2.71
CA ALA A 76 -16.96 -7.15 2.98
C ALA A 76 -18.13 -6.17 2.84
N THR A 77 -17.95 -4.92 3.28
CA THR A 77 -18.97 -3.87 3.17
C THR A 77 -18.97 -3.25 1.77
N ALA A 78 -17.79 -3.05 1.17
CA ALA A 78 -17.66 -2.35 -0.12
C ALA A 78 -18.42 -3.04 -1.26
N PHE A 79 -18.51 -4.36 -1.24
CA PHE A 79 -19.22 -5.11 -2.28
C PHE A 79 -20.71 -5.33 -1.94
N ASN A 80 -21.12 -5.10 -0.70
CA ASN A 80 -22.49 -5.28 -0.25
C ASN A 80 -23.27 -3.97 -0.07
N ASP A 81 -22.58 -2.84 0.02
CA ASP A 81 -23.17 -1.51 0.14
C ASP A 81 -23.05 -0.78 -1.18
N ASP A 82 -24.17 -0.34 -1.75
CA ASP A 82 -24.18 0.29 -3.08
C ASP A 82 -23.36 1.59 -3.12
N ASN A 83 -23.40 2.39 -2.06
CA ASN A 83 -22.64 3.64 -2.01
C ASN A 83 -21.13 3.38 -1.92
N GLU A 84 -20.72 2.43 -1.08
CA GLU A 84 -19.31 2.05 -0.96
C GLU A 84 -18.80 1.41 -2.24
N ARG A 85 -19.60 0.56 -2.89
CA ARG A 85 -19.23 -0.04 -4.16
C ARG A 85 -19.02 1.02 -5.25
N LYS A 86 -19.90 2.02 -5.32
CA LYS A 86 -19.76 3.12 -6.27
C LYS A 86 -18.52 3.93 -5.99
N ARG A 87 -18.23 4.21 -4.72
CA ARG A 87 -17.01 4.92 -4.33
C ARG A 87 -15.77 4.14 -4.76
N LEU A 88 -15.73 2.85 -4.48
CA LEU A 88 -14.60 2.00 -4.87
C LEU A 88 -14.42 1.97 -6.39
N MET A 89 -15.47 1.73 -7.14
CA MET A 89 -15.40 1.65 -8.60
C MET A 89 -14.98 2.97 -9.24
N SER A 90 -15.29 4.10 -8.63
CA SER A 90 -14.85 5.40 -9.12
C SER A 90 -13.36 5.63 -8.99
N MET A 91 -12.68 4.88 -8.12
CA MET A 91 -11.26 5.02 -7.81
C MET A 91 -10.36 4.02 -8.57
N ILE A 92 -10.95 3.01 -9.16
CA ILE A 92 -10.20 1.97 -9.88
C ILE A 92 -9.85 2.42 -11.30
#